data_d3838efb2cf5f88d78d459feb986ae25
#
_entry.id   d3838efb2cf5f88d78d459feb986ae25
#
_cell.length_a   1.000
_cell.length_b   1.000
_cell.length_c   1.000
_cell.angle_alpha   90.00
_cell.angle_beta   90.00
_cell.angle_gamma   90.00
#
_symmetry.space_group_name_H-M   'P 1'
#
loop_
_entity.id
_entity.type
_entity.pdbx_description
1 polymer ?
#
loop_
_entity_poly.entity_id
_entity_poly.type
_entity_poly.pdbx_seq_one_letter_code
_entity_poly.pdbx_strand_id
1 'polypeptide(L)'
;MGGTGGRGTAGRGMGGASGSSGASGSGAASGAAGMAGGPPGSGTCGGGTAQASDITINESSLQQLIRGFGVSSAWAGTYANASDPDYLWSTTKGAGLSLLRIRYGDGLAIAQAAAKAGVTVWLTPWGMGTNGSPGGSYTMTQTDPNGCKGSMPVLSDPAGWAKTLASYVQTAKSQGVPLYAVSAENEPDSCGINQTTSYSAAQLATWIGGYLGPAMAPLGVKVMGPETQNACGFKTYFSAIQSDAAAWSAVDILASHEYGCGTLPAETAITSANKEYWETEVDTGSANGDSGGGGIASALLTATTMHNDLTKANLNAWHYWWLYCSGNSGCLYDTGKKAWAKRLWVMGNFSRFVRPGWKRVGTSGTMPSGVLVSAYIDPTSNSLSIVAINSNTSASSVSFYVSGSPPCSLTPYETSASKDLAAGSSVTVAQGRISAMLSPQSVTTFVGTP
;
A
#
# COMPACT_ATOMS: atom_id res chain seq x y z
N MET A 1 -4.21 -58.97 16.24
CA MET A 1 -3.68 -59.18 17.58
C MET A 1 -3.52 -57.79 18.16
N GLY A 2 -4.37 -57.33 18.95
CA GLY A 2 -4.78 -57.65 20.31
C GLY A 2 -3.92 -56.85 21.25
N GLY A 3 -4.35 -56.01 22.13
CA GLY A 3 -5.53 -55.67 22.85
C GLY A 3 -5.25 -54.50 23.78
N THR A 4 -6.33 -53.84 24.15
CA THR A 4 -6.85 -53.54 25.51
C THR A 4 -5.96 -52.64 26.36
N GLY A 5 -6.37 -51.51 26.92
CA GLY A 5 -7.65 -51.16 27.54
C GLY A 5 -7.34 -50.66 28.94
N GLY A 6 -7.90 -49.54 29.39
CA GLY A 6 -7.74 -49.07 30.77
C GLY A 6 -8.48 -47.78 31.04
N ARG A 7 -9.72 -47.87 31.51
CA ARG A 7 -10.55 -46.79 32.10
C ARG A 7 -10.23 -46.63 33.60
N GLY A 8 -10.44 -45.46 34.16
CA GLY A 8 -10.60 -45.17 35.58
C GLY A 8 -10.86 -43.68 35.79
N THR A 9 -12.01 -43.21 35.85
CA THR A 9 -13.03 -42.82 36.85
C THR A 9 -12.58 -41.86 37.95
N ALA A 10 -13.11 -40.68 37.89
CA ALA A 10 -13.89 -39.84 38.81
C ALA A 10 -13.44 -39.72 40.27
N GLY A 11 -13.43 -38.46 40.75
CA GLY A 11 -13.44 -38.09 42.13
C GLY A 11 -13.88 -36.64 42.30
N ARG A 12 -15.11 -36.42 42.72
CA ARG A 12 -15.69 -35.16 43.22
C ARG A 12 -15.21 -34.89 44.65
N GLY A 13 -15.08 -33.60 45.04
CA GLY A 13 -15.00 -33.16 46.42
C GLY A 13 -15.39 -31.69 46.54
N MET A 14 -16.53 -31.45 47.13
CA MET A 14 -17.10 -30.14 47.48
C MET A 14 -16.65 -29.67 48.88
N GLY A 15 -16.86 -28.36 49.12
CA GLY A 15 -17.08 -27.72 50.41
C GLY A 15 -15.92 -26.84 50.87
N GLY A 16 -16.08 -25.68 51.40
CA GLY A 16 -17.18 -24.93 51.98
C GLY A 16 -16.58 -23.74 52.71
N ALA A 17 -17.17 -22.69 52.67
CA ALA A 17 -17.56 -21.52 53.39
C ALA A 17 -16.81 -21.06 54.68
N SER A 18 -16.71 -19.73 54.79
CA SER A 18 -17.07 -18.81 55.90
C SER A 18 -16.06 -18.41 56.93
N GLY A 19 -16.09 -17.11 57.25
CA GLY A 19 -15.93 -16.50 58.54
C GLY A 19 -14.83 -15.43 58.61
N SER A 20 -15.11 -14.22 58.59
CA SER A 20 -15.58 -13.11 59.43
C SER A 20 -14.59 -12.60 60.45
N SER A 21 -14.43 -11.28 60.47
CA SER A 21 -14.34 -10.30 61.54
C SER A 21 -13.04 -10.07 62.32
N GLY A 22 -12.69 -8.78 62.45
CA GLY A 22 -12.23 -8.17 63.69
C GLY A 22 -11.12 -7.15 63.52
N ALA A 23 -11.42 -5.94 63.51
CA ALA A 23 -11.36 -4.81 64.42
C ALA A 23 -9.98 -4.21 64.73
N SER A 24 -9.92 -2.93 64.40
CA SER A 24 -9.39 -1.75 65.12
C SER A 24 -7.97 -1.73 65.72
N GLY A 25 -7.23 -0.70 65.25
CA GLY A 25 -6.03 -0.20 65.90
C GLY A 25 -5.67 1.20 65.38
N SER A 26 -6.05 2.20 66.15
CA SER A 26 -5.71 3.62 65.96
C SER A 26 -4.24 3.89 66.25
N GLY A 27 -3.56 4.58 65.37
CA GLY A 27 -2.24 5.15 65.60
C GLY A 27 -2.05 6.39 64.75
N ALA A 28 -2.17 7.57 65.38
CA ALA A 28 -1.88 8.86 64.79
C ALA A 28 -0.36 9.07 64.73
N ALA A 29 0.14 9.44 63.54
CA ALA A 29 1.42 10.15 63.42
C ALA A 29 1.32 11.18 62.29
N SER A 30 1.58 12.38 62.68
CA SER A 30 1.58 13.64 61.93
C SER A 30 2.68 13.72 60.86
N GLY A 31 2.35 14.34 59.76
CA GLY A 31 3.25 15.23 59.02
C GLY A 31 3.89 14.69 57.77
N ALA A 32 3.37 15.03 56.63
CA ALA A 32 4.01 15.70 55.50
C ALA A 32 2.96 15.87 54.39
N ALA A 33 2.62 17.09 54.10
CA ALA A 33 1.80 17.44 52.96
C ALA A 33 2.57 17.15 51.65
N GLY A 34 2.46 15.91 51.16
CA GLY A 34 2.77 15.55 49.79
C GLY A 34 1.59 16.02 48.93
N MET A 35 1.84 16.95 48.02
CA MET A 35 0.87 17.34 47.03
C MET A 35 0.45 16.07 46.27
N ALA A 36 -0.76 15.64 46.51
CA ALA A 36 -1.45 14.70 45.65
C ALA A 36 -1.59 15.41 44.30
N GLY A 37 -0.80 14.95 43.32
CA GLY A 37 -1.06 15.25 41.93
C GLY A 37 -2.46 14.77 41.64
N GLY A 38 -3.39 15.69 41.45
CA GLY A 38 -4.70 15.41 40.92
C GLY A 38 -4.56 14.66 39.57
N PRO A 39 -5.58 13.88 39.14
CA PRO A 39 -5.56 13.26 37.83
C PRO A 39 -5.24 14.36 36.81
N PRO A 40 -4.42 14.08 35.78
CA PRO A 40 -4.08 15.06 34.76
C PRO A 40 -5.40 15.67 34.27
N GLY A 41 -5.51 16.99 34.45
CA GLY A 41 -6.69 17.72 34.08
C GLY A 41 -7.01 17.40 32.63
N SER A 42 -8.28 17.26 32.31
CA SER A 42 -8.84 17.16 30.97
C SER A 42 -8.56 18.46 30.19
N GLY A 43 -7.27 18.73 29.94
CA GLY A 43 -6.87 19.74 28.96
C GLY A 43 -7.32 19.25 27.62
N THR A 44 -8.14 20.02 26.95
CA THR A 44 -8.58 19.70 25.58
C THR A 44 -7.35 19.52 24.71
N CYS A 45 -7.20 18.33 24.12
CA CYS A 45 -6.05 17.98 23.26
C CYS A 45 -6.02 18.87 22.01
N GLY A 46 -7.18 19.41 21.61
CA GLY A 46 -7.38 20.42 20.57
C GLY A 46 -7.54 21.84 21.12
N GLY A 47 -7.98 22.78 20.27
CA GLY A 47 -8.41 24.13 20.67
C GLY A 47 -7.35 25.23 20.67
N GLY A 48 -6.11 24.94 20.27
CA GLY A 48 -5.07 25.96 20.05
C GLY A 48 -5.18 26.61 18.68
N THR A 49 -4.20 27.48 18.36
CA THR A 49 -4.03 28.10 17.04
C THR A 49 -2.65 27.76 16.48
N ALA A 50 -2.59 27.59 15.14
CA ALA A 50 -1.33 27.35 14.47
C ALA A 50 -0.35 28.52 14.68
N GLN A 51 0.92 28.19 14.85
CA GLN A 51 2.02 29.16 14.86
C GLN A 51 2.69 29.18 13.48
N ALA A 52 3.42 30.23 13.16
CA ALA A 52 4.08 30.40 11.87
C ALA A 52 5.09 29.29 11.54
N SER A 53 5.65 28.64 12.57
CA SER A 53 6.59 27.51 12.42
C SER A 53 5.93 26.15 12.34
N ASP A 54 4.61 26.08 12.50
CA ASP A 54 3.90 24.79 12.50
C ASP A 54 3.61 24.30 11.08
N ILE A 55 3.75 22.99 10.90
CA ILE A 55 3.18 22.27 9.79
C ILE A 55 1.72 21.98 10.17
N THR A 56 0.79 22.66 9.52
CA THR A 56 -0.63 22.51 9.82
C THR A 56 -1.21 21.31 9.10
N ILE A 57 -1.90 20.45 9.85
CA ILE A 57 -2.66 19.30 9.37
C ILE A 57 -4.13 19.64 9.53
N ASN A 58 -4.85 19.73 8.41
CA ASN A 58 -6.25 20.12 8.38
C ASN A 58 -7.15 18.89 8.16
N GLU A 59 -7.69 18.34 9.26
CA GLU A 59 -8.55 17.14 9.24
C GLU A 59 -9.83 17.34 8.42
N SER A 60 -10.33 18.57 8.28
CA SER A 60 -11.53 18.88 7.49
C SER A 60 -11.25 19.01 5.98
N SER A 61 -9.97 19.15 5.58
CA SER A 61 -9.56 19.25 4.16
C SER A 61 -9.33 17.85 3.57
N LEU A 62 -10.41 17.08 3.43
CA LEU A 62 -10.35 15.72 2.91
C LEU A 62 -9.95 15.73 1.44
N GLN A 63 -8.97 14.87 1.11
CA GLN A 63 -8.45 14.62 -0.21
C GLN A 63 -8.90 13.24 -0.71
N GLN A 64 -8.11 12.59 -1.56
CA GLN A 64 -8.44 11.29 -2.11
C GLN A 64 -8.58 10.21 -1.03
N LEU A 65 -9.38 9.21 -1.36
CA LEU A 65 -9.45 7.95 -0.63
C LEU A 65 -8.20 7.13 -0.91
N ILE A 66 -7.62 6.54 0.13
CA ILE A 66 -6.52 5.60 0.01
C ILE A 66 -7.07 4.18 -0.14
N ARG A 67 -6.74 3.54 -1.26
CA ARG A 67 -7.10 2.16 -1.53
C ARG A 67 -6.10 1.20 -0.88
N GLY A 68 -4.85 1.59 -0.81
CA GLY A 68 -3.81 0.82 -0.15
C GLY A 68 -2.45 0.87 -0.81
N PHE A 69 -1.56 0.02 -0.30
CA PHE A 69 -0.18 -0.10 -0.74
C PHE A 69 0.12 -1.57 -1.01
N GLY A 70 0.81 -1.85 -2.09
CA GLY A 70 0.97 -3.21 -2.56
C GLY A 70 2.34 -3.55 -3.13
N VAL A 71 2.41 -4.79 -3.60
CA VAL A 71 3.60 -5.33 -4.26
C VAL A 71 3.16 -6.28 -5.37
N SER A 72 3.98 -6.40 -6.41
CA SER A 72 3.80 -7.42 -7.45
C SER A 72 4.50 -8.73 -7.06
N SER A 73 3.77 -9.83 -7.14
CA SER A 73 4.32 -11.19 -7.00
C SER A 73 4.57 -11.88 -8.33
N ALA A 74 4.60 -11.15 -9.44
CA ALA A 74 4.84 -11.71 -10.76
C ALA A 74 6.09 -12.60 -10.76
N TRP A 75 5.98 -13.75 -11.41
CA TRP A 75 6.96 -14.85 -11.47
C TRP A 75 7.31 -15.51 -10.12
N ALA A 76 6.64 -15.15 -9.04
CA ALA A 76 6.75 -15.87 -7.78
C ALA A 76 5.60 -16.87 -7.65
N GLY A 77 5.88 -18.15 -7.80
CA GLY A 77 4.87 -19.21 -7.67
C GLY A 77 4.41 -19.42 -6.23
N THR A 78 5.32 -19.27 -5.26
CA THR A 78 5.07 -19.47 -3.83
C THR A 78 5.90 -18.50 -2.99
N TYR A 79 5.62 -18.42 -1.69
CA TYR A 79 6.48 -17.70 -0.74
C TYR A 79 7.87 -18.33 -0.66
N ALA A 80 8.90 -17.49 -0.53
CA ALA A 80 10.27 -17.93 -0.32
C ALA A 80 10.47 -18.52 1.08
N ASN A 81 9.74 -18.01 2.08
CA ASN A 81 9.77 -18.49 3.46
C ASN A 81 8.36 -18.58 4.05
N ALA A 82 8.15 -19.48 5.01
CA ALA A 82 6.87 -19.62 5.71
C ALA A 82 6.44 -18.37 6.50
N SER A 83 7.40 -17.51 6.89
CA SER A 83 7.14 -16.27 7.62
C SER A 83 6.83 -15.07 6.73
N ASP A 84 6.98 -15.16 5.41
CA ASP A 84 6.78 -14.03 4.51
C ASP A 84 5.38 -13.39 4.61
N PRO A 85 4.28 -14.15 4.80
CA PRO A 85 2.97 -13.57 5.04
C PRO A 85 2.91 -12.65 6.27
N ASP A 86 3.63 -12.99 7.34
CA ASP A 86 3.71 -12.15 8.54
C ASP A 86 4.43 -10.82 8.25
N TYR A 87 5.54 -10.87 7.50
CA TYR A 87 6.29 -9.66 7.11
C TYR A 87 5.51 -8.76 6.15
N LEU A 88 4.76 -9.35 5.24
CA LEU A 88 4.05 -8.58 4.21
C LEU A 88 2.70 -8.03 4.71
N TRP A 89 1.84 -8.91 5.25
CA TRP A 89 0.42 -8.61 5.44
C TRP A 89 0.04 -8.21 6.87
N SER A 90 0.83 -8.63 7.88
CA SER A 90 0.49 -8.36 9.27
C SER A 90 0.64 -6.87 9.63
N THR A 91 -0.41 -6.29 10.19
CA THR A 91 -0.39 -4.91 10.72
C THR A 91 0.24 -4.80 12.10
N THR A 92 0.64 -5.90 12.70
CA THR A 92 1.29 -5.92 14.03
C THR A 92 2.75 -6.36 13.97
N LYS A 93 3.09 -7.27 13.06
CA LYS A 93 4.45 -7.85 12.94
C LYS A 93 5.20 -7.34 11.71
N GLY A 94 4.48 -6.98 10.64
CA GLY A 94 5.04 -6.68 9.32
C GLY A 94 4.72 -5.29 8.81
N ALA A 95 4.87 -5.12 7.52
CA ALA A 95 4.60 -3.87 6.81
C ALA A 95 3.09 -3.58 6.66
N GLY A 96 2.22 -4.60 6.77
CA GLY A 96 0.79 -4.43 6.64
C GLY A 96 0.35 -4.03 5.23
N LEU A 97 1.02 -4.50 4.18
CA LEU A 97 0.59 -4.25 2.81
C LEU A 97 -0.86 -4.74 2.63
N SER A 98 -1.64 -4.02 1.84
CA SER A 98 -3.08 -4.26 1.68
C SER A 98 -3.51 -4.56 0.25
N LEU A 99 -2.57 -4.50 -0.70
CA LEU A 99 -2.78 -4.79 -2.11
C LEU A 99 -1.76 -5.83 -2.60
N LEU A 100 -2.18 -6.70 -3.51
CA LEU A 100 -1.32 -7.65 -4.19
C LEU A 100 -1.65 -7.68 -5.68
N ARG A 101 -0.64 -7.40 -6.51
CA ARG A 101 -0.69 -7.59 -7.96
C ARG A 101 -0.18 -8.97 -8.31
N ILE A 102 -0.98 -9.76 -9.01
CA ILE A 102 -0.57 -11.07 -9.52
C ILE A 102 -0.51 -11.08 -11.04
N ARG A 103 0.30 -11.97 -11.60
CA ARG A 103 0.36 -12.24 -13.02
C ARG A 103 -0.62 -13.35 -13.41
N TYR A 104 -1.21 -13.25 -14.61
CA TYR A 104 -2.02 -14.34 -15.15
C TYR A 104 -1.19 -15.63 -15.23
N GLY A 105 -1.74 -16.71 -14.68
CA GLY A 105 -1.15 -18.03 -14.71
C GLY A 105 -0.14 -18.36 -13.60
N ASP A 106 0.21 -17.39 -12.74
CA ASP A 106 1.01 -17.64 -11.54
C ASP A 106 0.49 -16.87 -10.32
N GLY A 107 1.16 -17.05 -9.18
CA GLY A 107 0.89 -16.27 -7.97
C GLY A 107 -0.36 -16.67 -7.19
N LEU A 108 -1.19 -17.62 -7.62
CA LEU A 108 -2.41 -18.00 -6.89
C LEU A 108 -2.13 -18.51 -5.48
N ALA A 109 -1.03 -19.25 -5.24
CA ALA A 109 -0.69 -19.71 -3.90
C ALA A 109 -0.36 -18.55 -2.93
N ILE A 110 0.35 -17.52 -3.43
CA ILE A 110 0.62 -16.28 -2.68
C ILE A 110 -0.69 -15.53 -2.46
N ALA A 111 -1.51 -15.41 -3.51
CA ALA A 111 -2.78 -14.70 -3.49
C ALA A 111 -3.79 -15.30 -2.49
N GLN A 112 -3.84 -16.64 -2.36
CA GLN A 112 -4.69 -17.31 -1.38
C GLN A 112 -4.37 -16.90 0.07
N ALA A 113 -3.07 -16.88 0.42
CA ALA A 113 -2.65 -16.45 1.75
C ALA A 113 -2.88 -14.94 1.96
N ALA A 114 -2.65 -14.11 0.93
CA ALA A 114 -2.92 -12.69 0.96
C ALA A 114 -4.42 -12.41 1.13
N ALA A 115 -5.29 -13.04 0.34
CA ALA A 115 -6.74 -12.90 0.43
C ALA A 115 -7.25 -13.35 1.81
N LYS A 116 -6.73 -14.44 2.37
CA LYS A 116 -7.04 -14.90 3.73
C LYS A 116 -6.65 -13.87 4.80
N ALA A 117 -5.61 -13.10 4.56
CA ALA A 117 -5.18 -11.98 5.42
C ALA A 117 -5.97 -10.68 5.18
N GLY A 118 -6.97 -10.68 4.30
CA GLY A 118 -7.79 -9.50 3.97
C GLY A 118 -7.14 -8.56 2.95
N VAL A 119 -6.10 -9.01 2.24
CA VAL A 119 -5.43 -8.24 1.20
C VAL A 119 -6.27 -8.26 -0.08
N THR A 120 -6.41 -7.10 -0.70
CA THR A 120 -7.08 -6.97 -2.00
C THR A 120 -6.15 -7.44 -3.11
N VAL A 121 -6.59 -8.45 -3.89
CA VAL A 121 -5.80 -9.04 -4.98
C VAL A 121 -6.36 -8.57 -6.33
N TRP A 122 -5.48 -8.22 -7.25
CA TRP A 122 -5.83 -7.86 -8.60
C TRP A 122 -4.85 -8.46 -9.63
N LEU A 123 -5.24 -8.49 -10.89
CA LEU A 123 -4.59 -9.26 -11.95
C LEU A 123 -4.09 -8.37 -13.06
N THR A 124 -2.85 -8.57 -13.49
CA THR A 124 -2.33 -8.11 -14.79
C THR A 124 -2.03 -9.31 -15.68
N PRO A 125 -2.49 -9.34 -16.95
CA PRO A 125 -2.24 -10.47 -17.84
C PRO A 125 -0.80 -10.63 -18.29
N TRP A 126 -0.01 -9.58 -18.47
CA TRP A 126 1.28 -9.55 -19.15
C TRP A 126 1.19 -10.06 -20.60
N GLY A 127 2.26 -9.90 -21.35
CA GLY A 127 2.31 -10.30 -22.76
C GLY A 127 1.96 -11.77 -23.00
N MET A 128 1.03 -12.03 -23.89
CA MET A 128 0.53 -13.37 -24.19
C MET A 128 1.41 -14.11 -25.19
N GLY A 129 1.79 -15.34 -24.87
CA GLY A 129 2.52 -16.22 -25.79
C GLY A 129 4.01 -15.96 -25.88
N THR A 130 4.56 -15.11 -25.00
CA THR A 130 5.99 -14.84 -24.92
C THR A 130 6.57 -15.36 -23.62
N ASN A 131 7.88 -15.63 -23.61
CA ASN A 131 8.69 -16.22 -22.55
C ASN A 131 8.09 -16.20 -21.13
N GLY A 132 7.45 -17.31 -20.74
CA GLY A 132 6.93 -17.49 -19.38
C GLY A 132 5.55 -16.87 -19.09
N SER A 133 4.93 -16.17 -20.04
CA SER A 133 3.50 -15.88 -19.97
C SER A 133 2.72 -17.10 -20.45
N PRO A 134 1.58 -17.44 -19.83
CA PRO A 134 0.73 -18.49 -20.34
C PRO A 134 0.16 -18.01 -21.68
N GLY A 135 0.88 -18.32 -22.75
CA GLY A 135 0.52 -17.96 -24.10
C GLY A 135 -0.77 -18.64 -24.54
N GLY A 136 -1.46 -17.98 -25.44
CA GLY A 136 -2.61 -18.53 -26.11
C GLY A 136 -2.50 -18.38 -27.61
N SER A 137 -3.37 -19.04 -28.31
CA SER A 137 -3.61 -18.86 -29.75
C SER A 137 -4.13 -17.47 -30.11
N TYR A 138 -4.23 -16.58 -29.14
CA TYR A 138 -4.75 -15.22 -29.29
C TYR A 138 -3.70 -14.20 -29.71
N THR A 139 -2.42 -14.57 -29.63
CA THR A 139 -1.31 -13.66 -29.97
C THR A 139 -0.71 -14.00 -31.31
N MET A 140 -0.49 -13.02 -32.14
CA MET A 140 0.37 -13.11 -33.32
C MET A 140 1.43 -12.03 -33.27
N THR A 141 2.52 -12.24 -34.01
CA THR A 141 3.62 -11.26 -34.08
C THR A 141 3.51 -10.49 -35.41
N GLN A 142 3.50 -9.16 -35.30
CA GLN A 142 3.49 -8.26 -36.45
C GLN A 142 4.27 -6.98 -36.13
N THR A 143 4.37 -6.07 -37.11
CA THR A 143 4.98 -4.76 -36.89
C THR A 143 4.29 -4.05 -35.71
N ASP A 144 5.08 -3.58 -34.75
CA ASP A 144 4.57 -2.95 -33.56
C ASP A 144 3.84 -1.63 -33.87
N PRO A 145 2.64 -1.41 -33.31
CA PRO A 145 1.88 -0.18 -33.51
C PRO A 145 2.52 1.06 -32.83
N ASN A 146 3.42 0.87 -31.89
CA ASN A 146 4.14 1.94 -31.17
C ASN A 146 5.48 2.31 -31.81
N GLY A 147 5.82 1.70 -32.95
CA GLY A 147 7.02 2.00 -33.71
C GLY A 147 8.30 1.38 -33.15
N CYS A 148 8.22 0.36 -32.29
CA CYS A 148 9.37 -0.39 -31.83
C CYS A 148 10.09 -1.11 -32.98
N LYS A 149 11.38 -1.37 -32.82
CA LYS A 149 12.13 -2.12 -33.82
C LYS A 149 11.76 -3.60 -33.76
N GLY A 150 11.41 -4.18 -34.92
CA GLY A 150 11.07 -5.58 -35.04
C GLY A 150 9.58 -5.86 -34.95
N SER A 151 9.25 -7.10 -34.66
CA SER A 151 7.85 -7.54 -34.52
C SER A 151 7.51 -7.75 -33.06
N MET A 152 6.36 -7.25 -32.64
CA MET A 152 5.83 -7.35 -31.29
C MET A 152 4.61 -8.27 -31.25
N PRO A 153 4.35 -8.94 -30.11
CA PRO A 153 3.07 -9.63 -29.91
C PRO A 153 1.91 -8.66 -29.96
N VAL A 154 0.86 -9.01 -30.69
CA VAL A 154 -0.40 -8.27 -30.77
C VAL A 154 -1.57 -9.22 -30.56
N LEU A 155 -2.69 -8.71 -30.06
CA LEU A 155 -3.88 -9.51 -29.80
C LEU A 155 -4.62 -9.85 -31.10
N SER A 156 -4.73 -11.14 -31.43
CA SER A 156 -5.39 -11.62 -32.64
C SER A 156 -6.85 -12.03 -32.45
N ASP A 157 -7.24 -12.45 -31.24
CA ASP A 157 -8.61 -12.84 -30.87
C ASP A 157 -9.00 -12.19 -29.51
N PRO A 158 -9.45 -10.94 -29.53
CA PRO A 158 -9.87 -10.25 -28.32
C PRO A 158 -11.07 -10.90 -27.62
N ALA A 159 -12.02 -11.46 -28.35
CA ALA A 159 -13.18 -12.11 -27.77
C ALA A 159 -12.80 -13.40 -27.02
N GLY A 160 -11.95 -14.23 -27.61
CA GLY A 160 -11.42 -15.44 -26.98
C GLY A 160 -10.59 -15.12 -25.75
N TRP A 161 -9.77 -14.07 -25.81
CA TRP A 161 -8.97 -13.66 -24.67
C TRP A 161 -9.82 -13.11 -23.50
N ALA A 162 -10.81 -12.28 -23.79
CA ALA A 162 -11.74 -11.79 -22.76
C ALA A 162 -12.46 -12.94 -22.04
N LYS A 163 -12.91 -13.96 -22.79
CA LYS A 163 -13.52 -15.18 -22.24
C LYS A 163 -12.53 -15.96 -21.37
N THR A 164 -11.28 -16.04 -21.76
CA THR A 164 -10.22 -16.72 -21.00
C THR A 164 -9.96 -16.01 -19.68
N LEU A 165 -9.84 -14.68 -19.70
CA LEU A 165 -9.69 -13.89 -18.46
C LEU A 165 -10.91 -14.03 -17.54
N ALA A 166 -12.12 -14.01 -18.09
CA ALA A 166 -13.34 -14.22 -17.30
C ALA A 166 -13.36 -15.60 -16.63
N SER A 167 -12.94 -16.64 -17.34
CA SER A 167 -12.80 -18.00 -16.78
C SER A 167 -11.73 -18.06 -15.68
N TYR A 168 -10.62 -17.36 -15.85
CA TYR A 168 -9.57 -17.27 -14.83
C TYR A 168 -10.08 -16.58 -13.56
N VAL A 169 -10.81 -15.47 -13.68
CA VAL A 169 -11.46 -14.78 -12.56
C VAL A 169 -12.37 -15.70 -11.77
N GLN A 170 -13.20 -16.50 -12.46
CA GLN A 170 -14.08 -17.46 -11.81
C GLN A 170 -13.29 -18.57 -11.10
N THR A 171 -12.23 -19.05 -11.74
CA THR A 171 -11.34 -20.06 -11.15
C THR A 171 -10.63 -19.53 -9.91
N ALA A 172 -10.05 -18.32 -9.97
CA ALA A 172 -9.42 -17.68 -8.82
C ALA A 172 -10.40 -17.51 -7.65
N LYS A 173 -11.63 -17.05 -7.94
CA LYS A 173 -12.69 -16.92 -6.94
C LYS A 173 -13.04 -18.27 -6.29
N SER A 174 -13.17 -19.34 -7.09
CA SER A 174 -13.47 -20.69 -6.57
C SER A 174 -12.35 -21.24 -5.68
N GLN A 175 -11.12 -20.74 -5.86
CA GLN A 175 -9.95 -21.08 -5.05
C GLN A 175 -9.73 -20.12 -3.86
N GLY A 176 -10.71 -19.28 -3.52
CA GLY A 176 -10.65 -18.37 -2.39
C GLY A 176 -9.92 -17.05 -2.66
N VAL A 177 -9.69 -16.71 -3.94
CA VAL A 177 -9.06 -15.45 -4.36
C VAL A 177 -10.07 -14.62 -5.18
N PRO A 178 -10.94 -13.83 -4.53
CA PRO A 178 -11.81 -12.91 -5.26
C PRO A 178 -10.96 -11.77 -5.82
N LEU A 179 -10.79 -11.72 -7.14
CA LEU A 179 -10.06 -10.65 -7.80
C LEU A 179 -10.87 -9.35 -7.77
N TYR A 180 -10.23 -8.28 -7.33
CA TYR A 180 -10.82 -6.94 -7.26
C TYR A 180 -10.88 -6.27 -8.63
N ALA A 181 -9.80 -6.39 -9.39
CA ALA A 181 -9.67 -5.81 -10.72
C ALA A 181 -8.87 -6.71 -11.66
N VAL A 182 -9.09 -6.52 -12.96
CA VAL A 182 -8.28 -7.07 -14.05
C VAL A 182 -7.76 -5.90 -14.87
N SER A 183 -6.44 -5.84 -15.06
CA SER A 183 -5.81 -4.87 -15.95
C SER A 183 -5.97 -5.28 -17.42
N ALA A 184 -6.02 -4.28 -18.29
CA ALA A 184 -6.12 -4.50 -19.72
C ALA A 184 -4.84 -5.13 -20.30
N GLU A 185 -3.67 -4.68 -19.86
CA GLU A 185 -2.35 -5.21 -20.24
C GLU A 185 -1.27 -4.65 -19.31
N ASN A 186 -0.07 -5.25 -19.33
CA ASN A 186 1.14 -4.68 -18.75
C ASN A 186 1.89 -3.88 -19.81
N GLU A 187 2.11 -2.59 -19.57
CA GLU A 187 2.94 -1.71 -20.42
C GLU A 187 2.62 -1.81 -21.93
N PRO A 188 1.39 -1.56 -22.34
CA PRO A 188 0.98 -1.69 -23.75
C PRO A 188 1.75 -0.76 -24.70
N ASP A 189 2.44 0.25 -24.16
CA ASP A 189 3.28 1.23 -24.84
C ASP A 189 4.77 0.86 -24.84
N SER A 190 5.17 -0.25 -24.21
CA SER A 190 6.56 -0.68 -24.09
C SER A 190 7.04 -1.45 -25.32
N CYS A 191 8.35 -1.38 -25.59
CA CYS A 191 9.04 -2.21 -26.57
C CYS A 191 9.60 -3.52 -25.98
N GLY A 192 9.14 -3.92 -24.81
CA GLY A 192 9.58 -5.14 -24.11
C GLY A 192 8.91 -6.39 -24.67
N ILE A 193 9.40 -6.95 -25.78
CA ILE A 193 8.80 -8.08 -26.51
C ILE A 193 8.39 -9.29 -25.65
N ASN A 194 9.02 -9.46 -24.50
CA ASN A 194 8.75 -10.58 -23.59
C ASN A 194 7.83 -10.22 -22.41
N GLN A 195 7.35 -8.98 -22.35
CA GLN A 195 6.71 -8.41 -21.17
C GLN A 195 5.34 -7.78 -21.48
N THR A 196 5.03 -7.58 -22.75
CA THR A 196 3.79 -6.93 -23.17
C THR A 196 3.20 -7.52 -24.43
N THR A 197 1.88 -7.42 -24.57
CA THR A 197 1.19 -7.44 -25.87
C THR A 197 1.02 -5.99 -26.28
N SER A 198 1.55 -5.63 -27.45
CA SER A 198 1.57 -4.23 -27.90
C SER A 198 0.22 -3.77 -28.42
N TYR A 199 -0.18 -2.59 -28.01
CA TYR A 199 -1.38 -1.91 -28.48
C TYR A 199 -1.05 -0.45 -28.82
N SER A 200 -1.61 0.08 -29.88
CA SER A 200 -1.79 1.53 -29.95
C SER A 200 -2.83 1.97 -28.90
N ALA A 201 -2.82 3.25 -28.54
CA ALA A 201 -3.79 3.78 -27.58
C ALA A 201 -5.25 3.54 -27.98
N ALA A 202 -5.55 3.67 -29.29
CA ALA A 202 -6.89 3.41 -29.82
C ALA A 202 -7.26 1.91 -29.75
N GLN A 203 -6.31 1.02 -30.03
CA GLN A 203 -6.53 -0.43 -29.91
C GLN A 203 -6.80 -0.84 -28.47
N LEU A 204 -6.07 -0.27 -27.51
CA LEU A 204 -6.29 -0.53 -26.09
C LEU A 204 -7.67 -0.06 -25.63
N ALA A 205 -8.10 1.15 -26.06
CA ALA A 205 -9.44 1.64 -25.78
C ALA A 205 -10.52 0.69 -26.34
N THR A 206 -10.37 0.25 -27.59
CA THR A 206 -11.28 -0.73 -28.21
C THR A 206 -11.28 -2.07 -27.45
N TRP A 207 -10.13 -2.55 -27.02
CA TRP A 207 -10.02 -3.77 -26.20
C TRP A 207 -10.77 -3.62 -24.88
N ILE A 208 -10.56 -2.50 -24.15
CA ILE A 208 -11.23 -2.23 -22.87
C ILE A 208 -12.74 -2.14 -23.07
N GLY A 209 -13.21 -1.27 -23.97
CA GLY A 209 -14.64 -0.99 -24.13
C GLY A 209 -15.44 -2.08 -24.83
N GLY A 210 -14.83 -2.72 -25.83
CA GLY A 210 -15.52 -3.71 -26.67
C GLY A 210 -15.49 -5.13 -26.13
N TYR A 211 -14.52 -5.49 -25.33
CA TYR A 211 -14.29 -6.89 -24.95
C TYR A 211 -14.07 -7.10 -23.46
N LEU A 212 -13.05 -6.46 -22.87
CA LEU A 212 -12.68 -6.71 -21.48
C LEU A 212 -13.78 -6.24 -20.51
N GLY A 213 -14.28 -5.01 -20.68
CA GLY A 213 -15.36 -4.46 -19.87
C GLY A 213 -16.61 -5.33 -19.88
N PRO A 214 -17.17 -5.64 -21.04
CA PRO A 214 -18.31 -6.56 -21.15
C PRO A 214 -18.10 -7.93 -20.52
N ALA A 215 -16.86 -8.46 -20.53
CA ALA A 215 -16.54 -9.76 -19.92
C ALA A 215 -16.42 -9.69 -18.38
N MET A 216 -15.94 -8.57 -17.83
CA MET A 216 -15.75 -8.40 -16.39
C MET A 216 -17.02 -7.92 -15.66
N ALA A 217 -17.87 -7.13 -16.31
CA ALA A 217 -19.07 -6.55 -15.70
C ALA A 217 -20.01 -7.59 -15.06
N PRO A 218 -20.35 -8.73 -15.69
CA PRO A 218 -21.19 -9.76 -15.08
C PRO A 218 -20.56 -10.44 -13.88
N LEU A 219 -19.24 -10.34 -13.73
CA LEU A 219 -18.48 -10.94 -12.63
C LEU A 219 -18.32 -9.98 -11.44
N GLY A 220 -18.71 -8.70 -11.61
CA GLY A 220 -18.52 -7.65 -10.62
C GLY A 220 -17.05 -7.31 -10.37
N VAL A 221 -16.19 -7.52 -11.37
CA VAL A 221 -14.75 -7.26 -11.30
C VAL A 221 -14.42 -5.97 -12.04
N LYS A 222 -13.64 -5.11 -11.43
CA LYS A 222 -13.24 -3.83 -11.99
C LYS A 222 -12.28 -4.00 -13.16
N VAL A 223 -12.33 -3.06 -14.10
CA VAL A 223 -11.37 -2.96 -15.20
C VAL A 223 -10.37 -1.85 -14.94
N MET A 224 -9.09 -2.17 -15.13
CA MET A 224 -7.98 -1.26 -14.98
C MET A 224 -7.28 -1.03 -16.32
N GLY A 225 -6.78 0.17 -16.54
CA GLY A 225 -5.94 0.55 -17.68
C GLY A 225 -5.57 2.03 -17.64
N PRO A 226 -4.62 2.48 -18.48
CA PRO A 226 -3.87 1.71 -19.48
C PRO A 226 -2.74 0.84 -18.92
N GLU A 227 -2.23 1.13 -17.73
CA GLU A 227 -1.05 0.51 -17.12
C GLU A 227 0.22 0.68 -17.99
N THR A 228 0.42 1.92 -18.47
CA THR A 228 1.59 2.29 -19.30
C THR A 228 2.89 2.23 -18.52
N GLN A 229 4.01 2.09 -19.24
CA GLN A 229 5.35 2.00 -18.63
C GLN A 229 5.73 3.23 -17.80
N ASN A 230 5.21 4.41 -18.18
CA ASN A 230 5.58 5.66 -17.52
C ASN A 230 4.57 6.80 -17.77
N ALA A 231 4.80 7.92 -17.08
CA ALA A 231 3.97 9.12 -17.19
C ALA A 231 3.92 9.73 -18.60
N CYS A 232 4.97 9.55 -19.43
CA CYS A 232 4.97 10.07 -20.81
C CYS A 232 3.96 9.33 -21.71
N GLY A 233 3.88 8.01 -21.56
CA GLY A 233 2.90 7.19 -22.31
C GLY A 233 1.47 7.40 -21.78
N PHE A 234 1.32 7.57 -20.47
CA PHE A 234 0.02 7.63 -19.79
C PHE A 234 -0.96 8.59 -20.45
N LYS A 235 -0.55 9.83 -20.71
CA LYS A 235 -1.46 10.86 -21.22
C LYS A 235 -2.08 10.48 -22.58
N THR A 236 -1.31 9.87 -23.46
CA THR A 236 -1.77 9.43 -24.79
C THR A 236 -2.84 8.35 -24.66
N TYR A 237 -2.56 7.33 -23.86
CA TYR A 237 -3.48 6.21 -23.64
C TYR A 237 -4.70 6.61 -22.82
N PHE A 238 -4.52 7.43 -21.80
CA PHE A 238 -5.63 8.01 -21.04
C PHE A 238 -6.59 8.81 -21.91
N SER A 239 -6.05 9.67 -22.79
CA SER A 239 -6.88 10.47 -23.71
C SER A 239 -7.66 9.57 -24.68
N ALA A 240 -7.09 8.49 -25.19
CA ALA A 240 -7.78 7.55 -26.05
C ALA A 240 -8.91 6.82 -25.33
N ILE A 241 -8.66 6.33 -24.10
CA ILE A 241 -9.67 5.69 -23.26
C ILE A 241 -10.79 6.68 -22.92
N GLN A 242 -10.46 7.91 -22.57
CA GLN A 242 -11.45 8.96 -22.24
C GLN A 242 -12.32 9.35 -23.43
N SER A 243 -11.75 9.34 -24.63
CA SER A 243 -12.46 9.72 -25.86
C SER A 243 -13.33 8.61 -26.43
N ASP A 244 -13.10 7.36 -26.06
CA ASP A 244 -13.93 6.21 -26.42
C ASP A 244 -15.00 5.99 -25.34
N ALA A 245 -16.27 6.25 -25.66
CA ALA A 245 -17.36 6.19 -24.70
C ALA A 245 -17.53 4.81 -24.04
N ALA A 246 -17.29 3.72 -24.79
CA ALA A 246 -17.38 2.37 -24.26
C ALA A 246 -16.22 2.06 -23.30
N ALA A 247 -15.00 2.43 -23.70
CA ALA A 247 -13.82 2.28 -22.84
C ALA A 247 -13.93 3.12 -21.55
N TRP A 248 -14.34 4.40 -21.70
CA TRP A 248 -14.50 5.28 -20.54
C TRP A 248 -15.57 4.79 -19.58
N SER A 249 -16.66 4.22 -20.10
CA SER A 249 -17.70 3.61 -19.27
C SER A 249 -17.22 2.33 -18.57
N ALA A 250 -16.39 1.54 -19.24
CA ALA A 250 -15.94 0.24 -18.75
C ALA A 250 -14.77 0.32 -17.75
N VAL A 251 -13.85 1.30 -17.91
CA VAL A 251 -12.69 1.43 -17.03
C VAL A 251 -13.10 2.00 -15.67
N ASP A 252 -12.71 1.36 -14.58
CA ASP A 252 -12.92 1.82 -13.20
C ASP A 252 -11.69 2.49 -12.61
N ILE A 253 -10.50 2.01 -13.01
CA ILE A 253 -9.21 2.38 -12.44
C ILE A 253 -8.28 2.80 -13.57
N LEU A 254 -7.81 4.05 -13.52
CA LEU A 254 -6.74 4.51 -14.40
C LEU A 254 -5.41 4.18 -13.72
N ALA A 255 -4.46 3.65 -14.49
CA ALA A 255 -3.21 3.16 -13.91
C ALA A 255 -2.01 3.42 -14.83
N SER A 256 -0.85 3.61 -14.22
CA SER A 256 0.43 3.69 -14.91
C SER A 256 1.55 3.21 -14.00
N HIS A 257 2.65 2.79 -14.60
CA HIS A 257 3.94 2.63 -13.95
C HIS A 257 4.70 3.96 -13.91
N GLU A 258 5.82 3.99 -13.18
CA GLU A 258 6.63 5.20 -13.03
C GLU A 258 8.11 4.98 -13.39
N TYR A 259 8.35 4.37 -14.55
CA TYR A 259 9.70 4.15 -15.09
C TYR A 259 10.15 5.32 -15.97
N GLY A 260 10.88 6.27 -15.40
CA GLY A 260 11.29 7.47 -16.10
C GLY A 260 10.16 8.49 -16.24
N CYS A 261 10.42 9.59 -16.94
CA CYS A 261 9.45 10.67 -17.17
C CYS A 261 8.92 11.39 -15.91
N GLY A 262 9.46 11.10 -14.73
CA GLY A 262 9.08 11.72 -13.45
C GLY A 262 7.74 11.20 -12.89
N THR A 263 7.24 11.91 -11.88
CA THR A 263 5.99 11.61 -11.17
C THR A 263 4.78 11.69 -12.09
N LEU A 264 3.81 10.82 -11.87
CA LEU A 264 2.52 10.85 -12.58
C LEU A 264 1.82 12.21 -12.43
N PRO A 265 1.20 12.74 -13.50
CA PRO A 265 0.47 14.00 -13.43
C PRO A 265 -0.83 13.85 -12.65
N ALA A 266 -1.25 14.93 -11.98
CA ALA A 266 -2.60 14.99 -11.44
C ALA A 266 -3.63 15.11 -12.57
N GLU A 267 -4.61 14.19 -12.60
CA GLU A 267 -5.66 14.16 -13.62
C GLU A 267 -7.04 14.36 -12.99
N THR A 268 -7.51 15.61 -13.01
CA THR A 268 -8.80 15.97 -12.39
C THR A 268 -9.99 15.27 -13.06
N ALA A 269 -9.89 14.92 -14.33
CA ALA A 269 -10.93 14.19 -15.05
C ALA A 269 -11.21 12.80 -14.44
N ILE A 270 -10.20 12.14 -13.89
CA ILE A 270 -10.34 10.85 -13.22
C ILE A 270 -11.17 11.03 -11.94
N THR A 271 -10.78 11.97 -11.11
CA THR A 271 -11.46 12.26 -9.82
C THR A 271 -12.89 12.74 -10.06
N SER A 272 -13.11 13.63 -11.05
CA SER A 272 -14.44 14.15 -11.39
C SER A 272 -15.39 13.07 -11.91
N ALA A 273 -14.86 12.01 -12.51
CA ALA A 273 -15.62 10.84 -12.96
C ALA A 273 -15.82 9.79 -11.85
N ASN A 274 -15.37 10.07 -10.62
CA ASN A 274 -15.39 9.14 -9.49
C ASN A 274 -14.68 7.81 -9.80
N LYS A 275 -13.60 7.89 -10.58
CA LYS A 275 -12.71 6.76 -10.89
C LYS A 275 -11.49 6.81 -9.98
N GLU A 276 -10.83 5.66 -9.83
CA GLU A 276 -9.58 5.57 -9.07
C GLU A 276 -8.36 5.80 -9.97
N TYR A 277 -7.27 6.30 -9.39
CA TYR A 277 -6.00 6.51 -10.08
C TYR A 277 -4.88 5.84 -9.28
N TRP A 278 -4.19 4.88 -9.89
CA TRP A 278 -3.19 4.04 -9.23
C TRP A 278 -1.83 4.12 -9.92
N GLU A 279 -0.78 4.19 -9.13
CA GLU A 279 0.54 3.72 -9.52
C GLU A 279 0.58 2.21 -9.27
N THR A 280 0.96 1.42 -10.28
CA THR A 280 0.82 -0.04 -10.25
C THR A 280 2.14 -0.79 -10.34
N GLU A 281 3.23 -0.08 -10.67
CA GLU A 281 4.56 -0.67 -10.72
C GLU A 281 5.66 0.39 -10.76
N VAL A 282 6.56 0.36 -9.79
CA VAL A 282 7.85 1.04 -9.86
C VAL A 282 8.92 0.29 -9.05
N ASP A 283 10.11 0.17 -9.64
CA ASP A 283 11.33 -0.20 -8.94
C ASP A 283 12.20 1.05 -8.76
N THR A 284 12.09 1.66 -7.60
CA THR A 284 12.87 2.86 -7.27
C THR A 284 14.36 2.58 -7.10
N GLY A 285 14.74 1.31 -6.94
CA GLY A 285 16.12 0.89 -6.79
C GLY A 285 16.89 0.95 -8.09
N SER A 286 16.43 0.26 -9.14
CA SER A 286 17.11 0.21 -10.44
C SER A 286 16.90 1.47 -11.26
N ALA A 287 15.73 2.09 -11.19
CA ALA A 287 15.40 3.29 -11.98
C ALA A 287 16.20 4.53 -11.58
N ASN A 288 16.68 4.62 -10.35
CA ASN A 288 17.39 5.79 -9.81
C ASN A 288 18.89 5.53 -9.52
N GLY A 289 19.48 4.48 -10.10
CA GLY A 289 20.91 4.19 -9.95
C GLY A 289 21.29 3.66 -8.56
N ASP A 290 20.33 3.24 -7.76
CA ASP A 290 20.62 2.48 -6.56
C ASP A 290 21.10 1.09 -6.98
N SER A 291 22.40 0.88 -6.89
CA SER A 291 23.05 -0.40 -7.17
C SER A 291 22.64 -1.53 -6.21
N GLY A 292 21.44 -1.41 -5.60
CA GLY A 292 20.74 -2.51 -4.94
C GLY A 292 21.16 -2.80 -3.52
N GLY A 293 21.56 -1.80 -2.78
CA GLY A 293 21.92 -2.01 -1.37
C GLY A 293 20.76 -2.48 -0.50
N GLY A 294 19.52 -2.17 -0.85
CA GLY A 294 18.36 -2.43 0.01
C GLY A 294 18.41 -1.67 1.34
N GLY A 295 19.34 -0.72 1.48
CA GLY A 295 19.55 0.09 2.67
C GLY A 295 18.61 1.30 2.77
N ILE A 296 18.83 2.14 3.79
CA ILE A 296 17.93 3.26 4.09
C ILE A 296 17.93 4.33 3.00
N ALA A 297 19.05 4.62 2.35
CA ALA A 297 19.12 5.61 1.28
C ALA A 297 18.19 5.25 0.11
N SER A 298 18.23 4.00 -0.35
CA SER A 298 17.32 3.45 -1.35
C SER A 298 15.86 3.46 -0.88
N ALA A 299 15.61 3.11 0.38
CA ALA A 299 14.28 3.12 0.95
C ALA A 299 13.68 4.54 1.03
N LEU A 300 14.49 5.56 1.27
CA LEU A 300 14.03 6.96 1.26
C LEU A 300 13.62 7.42 -0.14
N LEU A 301 14.22 6.90 -1.21
CA LEU A 301 13.72 7.12 -2.57
C LEU A 301 12.31 6.56 -2.71
N THR A 302 12.09 5.30 -2.29
CA THR A 302 10.76 4.67 -2.28
C THR A 302 9.74 5.52 -1.50
N ALA A 303 10.08 5.92 -0.27
CA ALA A 303 9.19 6.74 0.55
C ALA A 303 8.87 8.12 -0.09
N THR A 304 9.88 8.74 -0.73
CA THR A 304 9.72 10.04 -1.41
C THR A 304 8.84 9.92 -2.65
N THR A 305 9.02 8.86 -3.46
CA THR A 305 8.17 8.58 -4.62
C THR A 305 6.73 8.38 -4.18
N MET A 306 6.47 7.49 -3.22
CA MET A 306 5.13 7.29 -2.65
C MET A 306 4.51 8.60 -2.16
N HIS A 307 5.28 9.41 -1.42
CA HIS A 307 4.80 10.70 -0.91
C HIS A 307 4.42 11.64 -2.06
N ASN A 308 5.25 11.77 -3.08
CA ASN A 308 4.97 12.63 -4.23
C ASN A 308 3.72 12.19 -4.98
N ASP A 309 3.57 10.91 -5.23
CA ASP A 309 2.42 10.34 -5.93
C ASP A 309 1.12 10.56 -5.16
N LEU A 310 1.14 10.31 -3.86
CA LEU A 310 -0.02 10.54 -3.01
C LEU A 310 -0.38 12.03 -2.87
N THR A 311 0.62 12.93 -2.85
CA THR A 311 0.38 14.34 -2.56
C THR A 311 0.25 15.23 -3.79
N LYS A 312 0.94 14.89 -4.89
CA LYS A 312 0.96 15.69 -6.13
C LYS A 312 0.00 15.12 -7.19
N ALA A 313 0.01 13.79 -7.41
CA ALA A 313 -0.87 13.14 -8.36
C ALA A 313 -2.23 12.74 -7.77
N ASN A 314 -2.39 12.78 -6.45
CA ASN A 314 -3.59 12.34 -5.73
C ASN A 314 -3.95 10.86 -5.97
N LEU A 315 -2.94 9.98 -6.05
CA LEU A 315 -3.16 8.57 -6.28
C LEU A 315 -3.89 7.89 -5.12
N ASN A 316 -4.74 6.92 -5.46
CA ASN A 316 -5.49 6.13 -4.49
C ASN A 316 -4.70 4.92 -3.99
N ALA A 317 -3.77 4.40 -4.80
CA ALA A 317 -2.97 3.20 -4.49
C ALA A 317 -1.56 3.31 -5.07
N TRP A 318 -0.65 2.59 -4.46
CA TRP A 318 0.74 2.56 -4.86
C TRP A 318 1.35 1.17 -4.70
N HIS A 319 2.14 0.68 -5.69
CA HIS A 319 2.71 -0.66 -5.71
C HIS A 319 4.21 -0.65 -6.01
N TYR A 320 4.95 -1.37 -5.18
CA TYR A 320 6.33 -1.68 -5.48
C TYR A 320 6.42 -2.81 -6.51
N TRP A 321 7.38 -2.68 -7.47
CA TRP A 321 7.46 -3.61 -8.57
C TRP A 321 7.58 -5.04 -8.12
N TRP A 322 8.62 -5.41 -7.31
CA TRP A 322 8.90 -6.82 -7.21
C TRP A 322 9.06 -7.33 -5.79
N LEU A 323 8.35 -8.41 -5.48
CA LEU A 323 8.41 -9.09 -4.19
C LEU A 323 9.76 -9.78 -3.99
N TYR A 324 10.16 -10.64 -4.95
CA TYR A 324 11.36 -11.47 -4.86
C TYR A 324 12.32 -11.26 -6.01
N CYS A 325 13.61 -11.21 -5.70
CA CYS A 325 14.70 -11.26 -6.68
C CYS A 325 15.92 -11.92 -6.07
N SER A 326 16.97 -12.09 -6.89
CA SER A 326 18.29 -12.53 -6.43
C SER A 326 19.34 -11.50 -6.86
N GLY A 327 20.18 -11.09 -5.94
CA GLY A 327 21.23 -10.09 -6.18
C GLY A 327 20.76 -8.66 -5.94
N ASN A 328 21.23 -7.70 -6.76
CA ASN A 328 21.05 -6.27 -6.55
C ASN A 328 19.86 -5.65 -7.31
N SER A 329 18.84 -6.38 -7.60
CA SER A 329 17.77 -5.94 -8.49
C SER A 329 16.64 -5.14 -7.85
N GLY A 330 16.80 -4.69 -6.62
CA GLY A 330 15.85 -3.72 -6.05
C GLY A 330 14.49 -4.28 -5.59
N CYS A 331 14.37 -5.56 -5.27
CA CYS A 331 13.14 -6.16 -4.74
C CYS A 331 12.91 -5.89 -3.24
N LEU A 332 11.75 -6.32 -2.71
CA LEU A 332 11.46 -6.24 -1.28
C LEU A 332 12.23 -7.32 -0.49
N TYR A 333 12.33 -8.54 -1.04
CA TYR A 333 13.11 -9.62 -0.41
C TYR A 333 14.15 -10.16 -1.39
N ASP A 334 15.42 -10.07 -1.02
CA ASP A 334 16.54 -10.63 -1.78
C ASP A 334 16.74 -12.11 -1.38
N THR A 335 16.39 -13.03 -2.27
CA THR A 335 16.51 -14.48 -2.04
C THR A 335 17.98 -14.94 -1.98
N GLY A 336 18.90 -14.23 -2.61
CA GLY A 336 20.34 -14.50 -2.55
C GLY A 336 20.93 -14.11 -1.20
N LYS A 337 20.56 -12.94 -0.66
CA LYS A 337 20.97 -12.45 0.66
C LYS A 337 20.10 -13.00 1.79
N LYS A 338 18.94 -13.58 1.49
CA LYS A 338 17.91 -14.03 2.44
C LYS A 338 17.48 -12.93 3.41
N ALA A 339 17.26 -11.72 2.89
CA ALA A 339 16.99 -10.54 3.68
C ALA A 339 15.92 -9.65 3.07
N TRP A 340 15.10 -9.05 3.92
CA TRP A 340 14.17 -7.97 3.56
C TRP A 340 14.93 -6.66 3.41
N ALA A 341 14.64 -5.94 2.34
CA ALA A 341 15.16 -4.60 2.11
C ALA A 341 14.45 -3.57 3.00
N LYS A 342 15.15 -2.48 3.34
CA LYS A 342 14.55 -1.34 4.08
C LYS A 342 13.33 -0.74 3.38
N ARG A 343 13.17 -0.95 2.06
CA ARG A 343 11.99 -0.54 1.28
C ARG A 343 10.69 -1.10 1.84
N LEU A 344 10.67 -2.37 2.23
CA LEU A 344 9.49 -2.97 2.86
C LEU A 344 9.04 -2.18 4.10
N TRP A 345 9.99 -1.78 4.92
CA TRP A 345 9.71 -1.12 6.19
C TRP A 345 9.27 0.33 6.02
N VAL A 346 9.85 1.08 5.07
CA VAL A 346 9.34 2.44 4.76
C VAL A 346 7.98 2.40 4.08
N MET A 347 7.67 1.37 3.28
CA MET A 347 6.31 1.12 2.81
C MET A 347 5.37 0.86 4.00
N GLY A 348 5.85 0.12 5.00
CA GLY A 348 5.13 -0.13 6.24
C GLY A 348 4.83 1.13 7.05
N ASN A 349 5.66 2.17 6.97
CA ASN A 349 5.35 3.48 7.55
C ASN A 349 4.08 4.11 6.97
N PHE A 350 3.72 3.77 5.75
CA PHE A 350 2.43 4.13 5.16
C PHE A 350 1.41 3.02 5.41
N SER A 351 1.62 1.84 4.85
CA SER A 351 0.61 0.79 4.70
C SER A 351 0.08 0.22 6.01
N ARG A 352 0.95 0.09 7.04
CA ARG A 352 0.55 -0.43 8.35
C ARG A 352 -0.41 0.51 9.07
N PHE A 353 -0.27 1.81 8.87
CA PHE A 353 -0.94 2.86 9.62
C PHE A 353 -1.94 3.69 8.79
N VAL A 354 -1.93 3.53 7.48
CA VAL A 354 -2.89 4.13 6.56
C VAL A 354 -3.61 3.00 5.84
N ARG A 355 -4.81 2.69 6.29
CA ARG A 355 -5.52 1.50 5.83
C ARG A 355 -6.50 1.80 4.68
N PRO A 356 -6.93 0.78 3.92
CA PRO A 356 -7.96 0.95 2.91
C PRO A 356 -9.20 1.66 3.47
N GLY A 357 -9.66 2.70 2.77
CA GLY A 357 -10.78 3.53 3.20
C GLY A 357 -10.39 4.83 3.90
N TRP A 358 -9.14 4.96 4.36
CA TRP A 358 -8.64 6.21 4.90
C TRP A 358 -8.58 7.31 3.84
N LYS A 359 -8.56 8.55 4.27
CA LYS A 359 -8.42 9.71 3.39
C LYS A 359 -7.18 10.49 3.72
N ARG A 360 -6.46 10.94 2.68
CA ARG A 360 -5.43 11.95 2.88
C ARG A 360 -6.10 13.26 3.28
N VAL A 361 -5.46 14.03 4.15
CA VAL A 361 -5.91 15.37 4.56
C VAL A 361 -4.92 16.42 4.14
N GLY A 362 -5.40 17.65 4.05
CA GLY A 362 -4.57 18.80 3.65
C GLY A 362 -3.47 19.08 4.66
N THR A 363 -2.26 19.32 4.16
CA THR A 363 -1.10 19.77 4.93
C THR A 363 -0.62 21.12 4.37
N SER A 364 -0.23 22.05 5.24
CA SER A 364 0.26 23.38 4.84
C SER A 364 1.31 23.89 5.84
N GLY A 365 1.94 25.01 5.54
CA GLY A 365 3.04 25.57 6.32
C GLY A 365 4.40 25.28 5.68
N THR A 366 5.47 25.79 6.31
CA THR A 366 6.82 25.64 5.79
C THR A 366 7.46 24.37 6.32
N MET A 367 7.73 23.43 5.40
CA MET A 367 8.48 22.22 5.72
C MET A 367 9.97 22.57 5.89
N PRO A 368 10.66 22.02 6.90
CA PRO A 368 12.11 22.09 6.95
C PRO A 368 12.73 21.51 5.66
N SER A 369 13.84 22.06 5.20
CA SER A 369 14.55 21.54 4.02
C SER A 369 14.83 20.05 4.18
N GLY A 370 14.58 19.25 3.14
CA GLY A 370 14.77 17.79 3.16
C GLY A 370 13.76 17.01 4.00
N VAL A 371 12.69 17.67 4.48
CA VAL A 371 11.58 17.02 5.20
C VAL A 371 10.31 17.07 4.36
N LEU A 372 9.61 15.93 4.26
CA LEU A 372 8.31 15.81 3.62
C LEU A 372 7.29 15.31 4.65
N VAL A 373 6.07 15.83 4.60
CA VAL A 373 5.00 15.45 5.53
C VAL A 373 3.70 15.25 4.78
N SER A 374 3.01 14.15 5.06
CA SER A 374 1.64 13.89 4.64
C SER A 374 0.83 13.34 5.80
N ALA A 375 -0.48 13.55 5.78
CA ALA A 375 -1.35 13.12 6.87
C ALA A 375 -2.62 12.45 6.34
N TYR A 376 -3.14 11.53 7.12
CA TYR A 376 -4.25 10.66 6.76
C TYR A 376 -5.18 10.45 7.96
N ILE A 377 -6.47 10.38 7.69
CA ILE A 377 -7.49 10.15 8.71
C ILE A 377 -8.38 8.98 8.32
N ASP A 378 -8.75 8.17 9.29
CA ASP A 378 -9.86 7.24 9.15
C ASP A 378 -11.17 8.02 9.36
N PRO A 379 -12.00 8.18 8.33
CA PRO A 379 -13.24 8.94 8.45
C PRO A 379 -14.28 8.27 9.38
N THR A 380 -14.05 7.02 9.78
CA THR A 380 -14.96 6.25 10.65
C THR A 380 -14.61 6.40 12.13
N SER A 381 -13.31 6.28 12.44
CA SER A 381 -12.81 6.31 13.83
C SER A 381 -12.15 7.64 14.21
N ASN A 382 -11.90 8.53 13.24
CA ASN A 382 -11.08 9.73 13.38
C ASN A 382 -9.64 9.45 13.83
N SER A 383 -9.16 8.23 13.63
CA SER A 383 -7.75 7.89 13.87
C SER A 383 -6.87 8.67 12.88
N LEU A 384 -5.75 9.20 13.37
CA LEU A 384 -4.84 10.06 12.62
C LEU A 384 -3.48 9.37 12.42
N SER A 385 -2.94 9.46 11.21
CA SER A 385 -1.55 9.09 10.89
C SER A 385 -0.86 10.24 10.18
N ILE A 386 0.30 10.67 10.72
CA ILE A 386 1.17 11.68 10.12
C ILE A 386 2.46 10.99 9.72
N VAL A 387 2.75 10.94 8.43
CA VAL A 387 4.00 10.37 7.89
C VAL A 387 4.97 11.49 7.60
N ALA A 388 6.13 11.46 8.26
CA ALA A 388 7.22 12.42 8.09
C ALA A 388 8.48 11.71 7.57
N ILE A 389 9.05 12.20 6.48
CA ILE A 389 10.27 11.70 5.84
C ILE A 389 11.36 12.73 6.09
N ASN A 390 12.46 12.34 6.70
CA ASN A 390 13.67 13.16 6.83
C ASN A 390 14.79 12.57 5.97
N SER A 391 15.08 13.20 4.84
CA SER A 391 16.15 12.79 3.93
C SER A 391 17.52 13.32 4.35
N ASN A 392 17.59 14.22 5.33
CA ASN A 392 18.84 14.82 5.80
C ASN A 392 19.70 13.80 6.55
N THR A 393 21.03 13.98 6.48
CA THR A 393 22.01 13.23 7.29
C THR A 393 22.09 13.72 8.74
N SER A 394 21.34 14.76 9.08
CA SER A 394 21.16 15.30 10.42
C SER A 394 19.71 15.17 10.91
N ALA A 395 19.50 15.22 12.21
CA ALA A 395 18.16 15.26 12.79
C ALA A 395 17.46 16.58 12.43
N SER A 396 16.13 16.51 12.26
CA SER A 396 15.30 17.67 11.92
C SER A 396 14.18 17.85 12.96
N SER A 397 14.08 19.06 13.53
CA SER A 397 12.98 19.41 14.40
C SER A 397 11.74 19.77 13.59
N VAL A 398 10.58 19.23 13.99
CA VAL A 398 9.27 19.53 13.38
C VAL A 398 8.26 19.88 14.45
N SER A 399 7.35 20.79 14.15
CA SER A 399 6.17 21.06 14.94
C SER A 399 4.93 20.87 14.07
N PHE A 400 4.01 20.03 14.51
CA PHE A 400 2.72 19.83 13.86
C PHE A 400 1.62 20.55 14.64
N TYR A 401 0.72 21.21 13.95
CA TYR A 401 -0.53 21.67 14.47
C TYR A 401 -1.68 20.94 13.77
N VAL A 402 -2.47 20.20 14.51
CA VAL A 402 -3.64 19.48 13.98
C VAL A 402 -4.88 20.31 14.27
N SER A 403 -5.52 20.80 13.21
CA SER A 403 -6.78 21.54 13.30
C SER A 403 -7.96 20.56 13.20
N GLY A 404 -8.83 20.59 14.19
CA GLY A 404 -9.96 19.65 14.30
C GLY A 404 -10.05 19.00 15.67
N SER A 405 -10.16 17.71 15.70
CA SER A 405 -10.29 16.91 16.93
C SER A 405 -9.09 15.93 17.08
N PRO A 406 -7.88 16.46 17.33
CA PRO A 406 -6.70 15.61 17.38
C PRO A 406 -6.75 14.58 18.52
N PRO A 407 -6.14 13.41 18.36
CA PRO A 407 -5.86 12.50 19.46
C PRO A 407 -5.04 13.17 20.54
N CYS A 408 -5.23 12.77 21.80
CA CYS A 408 -4.47 13.34 22.93
C CYS A 408 -3.00 12.88 23.00
N SER A 409 -2.66 11.83 22.29
CA SER A 409 -1.29 11.37 22.14
C SER A 409 -1.07 10.68 20.80
N LEU A 410 0.16 10.76 20.29
CA LEU A 410 0.60 10.06 19.10
C LEU A 410 1.79 9.15 19.43
N THR A 411 1.75 7.91 18.96
CA THR A 411 2.88 6.99 19.06
C THR A 411 3.69 7.05 17.77
N PRO A 412 4.99 7.41 17.81
CA PRO A 412 5.84 7.38 16.62
C PRO A 412 6.31 5.96 16.32
N TYR A 413 6.35 5.63 15.02
CA TYR A 413 6.95 4.40 14.49
C TYR A 413 8.02 4.77 13.47
N GLU A 414 9.26 4.43 13.74
CA GLU A 414 10.42 4.86 12.93
C GLU A 414 11.02 3.71 12.13
N THR A 415 11.31 4.00 10.86
CA THR A 415 12.23 3.23 10.04
C THR A 415 13.45 4.08 9.72
N SER A 416 14.65 3.54 10.00
CA SER A 416 15.94 4.17 9.73
C SER A 416 16.98 3.09 9.41
N ALA A 417 18.26 3.43 9.31
CA ALA A 417 19.30 2.44 9.07
C ALA A 417 19.27 1.28 10.08
N SER A 418 18.96 1.57 11.35
CA SER A 418 18.99 0.60 12.47
C SER A 418 17.61 0.20 13.00
N LYS A 419 16.52 0.78 12.49
CA LYS A 419 15.16 0.54 12.96
C LYS A 419 14.24 0.10 11.83
N ASP A 420 13.27 -0.76 12.13
CA ASP A 420 12.25 -1.27 11.21
C ASP A 420 10.88 -1.11 11.88
N LEU A 421 10.16 -0.02 11.58
CA LEU A 421 8.86 0.31 12.20
C LEU A 421 8.91 0.24 13.75
N ALA A 422 10.03 0.66 14.32
CA ALA A 422 10.22 0.60 15.77
C ALA A 422 9.36 1.64 16.47
N ALA A 423 8.54 1.19 17.42
CA ALA A 423 7.73 2.08 18.24
C ALA A 423 8.61 2.90 19.19
N GLY A 424 8.35 4.20 19.25
CA GLY A 424 8.92 5.11 20.23
C GLY A 424 7.94 5.41 21.38
N SER A 425 8.36 6.26 22.31
CA SER A 425 7.47 6.76 23.37
C SER A 425 6.40 7.67 22.78
N SER A 426 5.18 7.54 23.28
CA SER A 426 4.07 8.41 22.85
C SER A 426 4.35 9.88 23.17
N VAL A 427 3.98 10.75 22.27
CA VAL A 427 4.09 12.21 22.39
C VAL A 427 2.71 12.77 22.72
N THR A 428 2.63 13.59 23.76
CA THR A 428 1.38 14.26 24.14
C THR A 428 1.03 15.37 23.16
N VAL A 429 -0.23 15.45 22.79
CA VAL A 429 -0.79 16.55 22.02
C VAL A 429 -1.33 17.60 22.99
N ALA A 430 -0.86 18.81 22.89
CA ALA A 430 -1.29 19.93 23.74
C ALA A 430 -1.80 21.07 22.86
N GLN A 431 -3.08 21.45 23.03
CA GLN A 431 -3.72 22.49 22.23
C GLN A 431 -3.55 22.27 20.71
N GLY A 432 -3.70 21.02 20.24
CA GLY A 432 -3.52 20.62 18.85
C GLY A 432 -2.08 20.54 18.37
N ARG A 433 -1.08 20.79 19.22
CA ARG A 433 0.33 20.87 18.83
C ARG A 433 1.16 19.68 19.32
N ILE A 434 2.09 19.27 18.47
CA ILE A 434 3.07 18.20 18.73
C ILE A 434 4.42 18.70 18.23
N SER A 435 5.46 18.62 19.06
CA SER A 435 6.84 18.85 18.64
C SER A 435 7.61 17.51 18.67
N ALA A 436 8.37 17.26 17.64
CA ALA A 436 9.15 16.03 17.51
C ALA A 436 10.51 16.28 16.85
N MET A 437 11.45 15.37 17.14
CA MET A 437 12.74 15.32 16.47
C MET A 437 12.74 14.09 15.55
N LEU A 438 12.88 14.31 14.26
CA LEU A 438 13.04 13.26 13.27
C LEU A 438 14.52 12.83 13.22
N SER A 439 14.78 11.54 13.33
CA SER A 439 16.12 10.98 13.18
C SER A 439 16.71 11.27 11.78
N PRO A 440 18.05 11.31 11.64
CA PRO A 440 18.68 11.39 10.32
C PRO A 440 18.24 10.23 9.43
N GLN A 441 18.02 10.50 8.14
CA GLN A 441 17.67 9.50 7.13
C GLN A 441 16.61 8.51 7.63
N SER A 442 15.41 9.01 7.91
CA SER A 442 14.33 8.20 8.50
C SER A 442 12.95 8.51 7.93
N VAL A 443 12.05 7.56 8.09
CA VAL A 443 10.61 7.75 7.95
C VAL A 443 9.97 7.48 9.29
N THR A 444 9.22 8.45 9.81
CA THR A 444 8.50 8.31 11.09
C THR A 444 7.01 8.53 10.88
N THR A 445 6.20 7.59 11.33
CA THR A 445 4.74 7.72 11.32
C THR A 445 4.23 7.93 12.73
N PHE A 446 3.58 9.03 12.97
CA PHE A 446 2.92 9.36 14.24
C PHE A 446 1.47 8.91 14.16
N VAL A 447 1.05 8.02 15.05
CA VAL A 447 -0.27 7.38 15.01
C VAL A 447 -1.02 7.65 16.30
N GLY A 448 -2.25 8.11 16.17
CA GLY A 448 -3.13 8.32 17.31
C GLY A 448 -4.58 7.94 17.01
N THR A 449 -5.26 7.51 18.07
CA THR A 449 -6.71 7.31 18.08
C THR A 449 -7.33 8.32 19.03
N PRO A 450 -8.54 8.85 18.75
CA PRO A 450 -9.25 9.75 19.65
C PRO A 450 -9.48 9.19 21.03
#